data_a3dd66f9aee796c541e6ce33c471fa72
#
_entry.id   a3dd66f9aee796c541e6ce33c471fa72
#
_cell.length_a   1.000
_cell.length_b   1.000
_cell.length_c   1.000
_cell.angle_alpha   90.00
_cell.angle_beta   90.00
_cell.angle_gamma   90.00
#
_symmetry.space_group_name_H-M   'P 1'
#
loop_
_entity.id
_entity.type
_entity.pdbx_description
1 polymer ?
#
loop_
_entity_poly.entity_id
_entity_poly.type
_entity_poly.pdbx_seq_one_letter_code
_entity_poly.pdbx_strand_id
1 'polypeptide(L)'
;MKVLVTGATSGLGRNAVEFLRNKGISVRATGRNEAMGKLLEKMGAEFVHADLTELVSLQAKVMLAGIDTLWHCSSFTSPWGTQQAFDLANVRATRRLGEWAVAWGVRNFIHISSPSLYFDYHHHRDIKEDFRPHRFANEFARSKAAGEEVINLLAQANPQTRFTVLRPQSLFGPHDKVFIPRLAHMMHHYGSVLLPHGGSALVDMTYYENAIHAMWLASQPGCDHLPSGRAYNITNGENRTLRSIVQKLIDELTIDCRIRSVPYPMLDMIARSMERFGKKSAKEPPLTHYGVSKLNFDFTLDTTRAQEELGYQPIVTLDEGIERTAAWLRDHGNLPR
;
A
#
# COMPACT_ATOMS: atom_id res chain seq x y z
N MET A 1 -21.99 -9.06 -8.84
CA MET A 1 -20.51 -8.97 -8.82
C MET A 1 -19.98 -9.72 -7.60
N LYS A 2 -19.02 -10.63 -7.80
CA LYS A 2 -18.28 -11.29 -6.72
C LYS A 2 -16.81 -10.88 -6.81
N VAL A 3 -16.25 -10.39 -5.71
CA VAL A 3 -14.88 -9.84 -5.67
C VAL A 3 -13.96 -10.77 -4.90
N LEU A 4 -12.80 -11.12 -5.48
CA LEU A 4 -11.69 -11.74 -4.73
C LEU A 4 -10.76 -10.63 -4.24
N VAL A 5 -10.48 -10.60 -2.93
CA VAL A 5 -9.48 -9.71 -2.32
C VAL A 5 -8.30 -10.54 -1.84
N THR A 6 -7.11 -10.28 -2.36
CA THR A 6 -5.87 -10.88 -1.86
C THR A 6 -5.20 -9.99 -0.82
N GLY A 7 -4.37 -10.57 0.06
CA GLY A 7 -3.80 -9.80 1.17
C GLY A 7 -4.85 -9.33 2.17
N ALA A 8 -5.99 -10.01 2.22
CA ALA A 8 -7.18 -9.63 2.98
C ALA A 8 -7.00 -9.70 4.52
N THR A 9 -5.88 -10.25 4.99
CA THR A 9 -5.65 -10.44 6.44
C THR A 9 -4.94 -9.28 7.12
N SER A 10 -4.66 -8.18 6.40
CA SER A 10 -4.06 -6.97 7.00
C SER A 10 -4.20 -5.73 6.12
N GLY A 11 -4.09 -4.56 6.75
CA GLY A 11 -4.02 -3.26 6.09
C GLY A 11 -5.13 -3.03 5.07
N LEU A 12 -4.74 -2.60 3.86
CA LEU A 12 -5.67 -2.25 2.78
C LEU A 12 -6.63 -3.39 2.44
N GLY A 13 -6.14 -4.63 2.34
CA GLY A 13 -6.99 -5.77 1.96
C GLY A 13 -8.10 -6.05 2.97
N ARG A 14 -7.84 -5.91 4.27
CA ARG A 14 -8.87 -6.07 5.31
C ARG A 14 -9.92 -4.98 5.22
N ASN A 15 -9.51 -3.72 5.15
CA ASN A 15 -10.43 -2.59 4.98
C ASN A 15 -11.25 -2.73 3.68
N ALA A 16 -10.65 -3.27 2.62
CA ALA A 16 -11.35 -3.56 1.36
C ALA A 16 -12.47 -4.59 1.52
N VAL A 17 -12.23 -5.67 2.30
CA VAL A 17 -13.27 -6.66 2.61
C VAL A 17 -14.41 -6.02 3.41
N GLU A 18 -14.11 -5.25 4.44
CA GLU A 18 -15.10 -4.52 5.25
C GLU A 18 -15.96 -3.60 4.39
N PHE A 19 -15.32 -2.77 3.55
CA PHE A 19 -16.02 -1.87 2.61
C PHE A 19 -16.96 -2.62 1.68
N LEU A 20 -16.50 -3.68 1.03
CA LEU A 20 -17.31 -4.46 0.09
C LEU A 20 -18.49 -5.16 0.79
N ARG A 21 -18.27 -5.70 2.00
CA ARG A 21 -19.33 -6.34 2.78
C ARG A 21 -20.37 -5.32 3.21
N ASN A 22 -19.99 -4.14 3.65
CA ASN A 22 -20.90 -3.04 4.00
C ASN A 22 -21.74 -2.57 2.79
N LYS A 23 -21.23 -2.74 1.57
CA LYS A 23 -22.00 -2.50 0.33
C LYS A 23 -22.86 -3.70 -0.11
N GLY A 24 -22.90 -4.78 0.65
CA GLY A 24 -23.65 -6.00 0.29
C GLY A 24 -23.01 -6.81 -0.86
N ILE A 25 -21.76 -6.54 -1.21
CA ILE A 25 -21.05 -7.25 -2.27
C ILE A 25 -20.57 -8.61 -1.76
N SER A 26 -20.70 -9.65 -2.58
CA SER A 26 -20.15 -10.97 -2.29
C SER A 26 -18.62 -10.93 -2.39
N VAL A 27 -17.94 -11.33 -1.29
CA VAL A 27 -16.48 -11.27 -1.19
C VAL A 27 -15.90 -12.65 -0.92
N ARG A 28 -14.90 -13.02 -1.69
CA ARG A 28 -13.94 -14.05 -1.34
C ARG A 28 -12.63 -13.37 -0.92
N ALA A 29 -12.09 -13.77 0.22
CA ALA A 29 -10.88 -13.21 0.81
C ALA A 29 -9.78 -14.26 0.86
N THR A 30 -8.53 -13.88 0.63
CA THR A 30 -7.40 -14.80 0.78
C THR A 30 -6.22 -14.15 1.50
N GLY A 31 -5.50 -14.95 2.24
CA GLY A 31 -4.31 -14.55 2.99
C GLY A 31 -3.74 -15.71 3.81
N ARG A 32 -2.62 -15.47 4.50
CA ARG A 32 -1.87 -16.49 5.23
C ARG A 32 -2.27 -16.62 6.71
N ASN A 33 -3.01 -15.65 7.25
CA ASN A 33 -3.38 -15.62 8.66
C ASN A 33 -4.78 -16.21 8.85
N GLU A 34 -4.86 -17.46 9.29
CA GLU A 34 -6.13 -18.18 9.50
C GLU A 34 -7.00 -17.56 10.60
N ALA A 35 -6.38 -17.06 11.69
CA ALA A 35 -7.13 -16.43 12.77
C ALA A 35 -7.86 -15.19 12.26
N MET A 36 -7.19 -14.38 11.42
CA MET A 36 -7.83 -13.25 10.75
C MET A 36 -8.86 -13.72 9.71
N GLY A 37 -8.59 -14.81 9.02
CA GLY A 37 -9.55 -15.44 8.10
C GLY A 37 -10.89 -15.73 8.77
N LYS A 38 -10.87 -16.35 9.95
CA LYS A 38 -12.08 -16.60 10.76
C LYS A 38 -12.85 -15.33 11.14
N LEU A 39 -12.14 -14.20 11.34
CA LEU A 39 -12.81 -12.92 11.57
C LEU A 39 -13.50 -12.40 10.31
N LEU A 40 -12.86 -12.55 9.15
CA LEU A 40 -13.45 -12.18 7.86
C LEU A 40 -14.67 -13.04 7.51
N GLU A 41 -14.67 -14.32 7.88
CA GLU A 41 -15.84 -15.21 7.74
C GLU A 41 -17.01 -14.75 8.62
N LYS A 42 -16.75 -14.30 9.86
CA LYS A 42 -17.79 -13.71 10.72
C LYS A 42 -18.39 -12.42 10.13
N MET A 43 -17.64 -11.73 9.27
CA MET A 43 -18.13 -10.56 8.52
C MET A 43 -18.88 -10.96 7.24
N GLY A 44 -19.03 -12.27 6.97
CA GLY A 44 -19.73 -12.81 5.82
C GLY A 44 -18.91 -12.91 4.54
N ALA A 45 -17.59 -12.85 4.60
CA ALA A 45 -16.72 -13.17 3.47
C ALA A 45 -16.44 -14.68 3.40
N GLU A 46 -16.26 -15.22 2.19
CA GLU A 46 -15.68 -16.55 2.03
C GLU A 46 -14.16 -16.45 2.22
N PHE A 47 -13.55 -17.22 3.12
CA PHE A 47 -12.10 -17.19 3.29
C PHE A 47 -11.43 -18.43 2.69
N VAL A 48 -10.37 -18.22 1.92
CA VAL A 48 -9.50 -19.27 1.38
C VAL A 48 -8.09 -19.01 1.86
N HIS A 49 -7.57 -19.88 2.73
CA HIS A 49 -6.18 -19.82 3.16
C HIS A 49 -5.25 -20.13 1.99
N ALA A 50 -4.36 -19.22 1.63
CA ALA A 50 -3.36 -19.41 0.60
C ALA A 50 -2.14 -18.52 0.77
N ASP A 51 -0.97 -19.07 0.43
CA ASP A 51 0.23 -18.29 0.12
C ASP A 51 0.36 -18.18 -1.40
N LEU A 52 0.29 -16.94 -1.92
CA LEU A 52 0.35 -16.71 -3.36
C LEU A 52 1.72 -17.07 -3.96
N THR A 53 2.76 -17.16 -3.14
CA THR A 53 4.10 -17.56 -3.60
C THR A 53 4.19 -19.06 -3.90
N GLU A 54 3.31 -19.84 -3.28
CA GLU A 54 3.24 -21.32 -3.41
C GLU A 54 1.92 -21.80 -4.05
N LEU A 55 1.18 -20.88 -4.66
CA LEU A 55 -0.15 -21.15 -5.20
C LEU A 55 -0.13 -22.27 -6.24
N VAL A 56 -0.92 -23.32 -6.02
CA VAL A 56 -1.11 -24.46 -6.92
C VAL A 56 -2.47 -24.41 -7.64
N SER A 57 -2.61 -25.17 -8.73
CA SER A 57 -3.80 -25.12 -9.62
C SER A 57 -5.12 -25.37 -8.89
N LEU A 58 -5.16 -26.29 -7.93
CA LEU A 58 -6.36 -26.59 -7.17
C LEU A 58 -6.80 -25.42 -6.28
N GLN A 59 -5.83 -24.78 -5.61
CA GLN A 59 -6.11 -23.59 -4.79
C GLN A 59 -6.58 -22.42 -5.65
N ALA A 60 -5.95 -22.19 -6.82
CA ALA A 60 -6.37 -21.16 -7.75
C ALA A 60 -7.81 -21.40 -8.23
N LYS A 61 -8.18 -22.64 -8.55
CA LYS A 61 -9.56 -23.00 -8.89
C LYS A 61 -10.52 -22.58 -7.78
N VAL A 62 -10.24 -22.95 -6.53
CA VAL A 62 -11.08 -22.60 -5.39
C VAL A 62 -11.18 -21.08 -5.20
N MET A 63 -10.05 -20.39 -5.37
CA MET A 63 -9.99 -18.93 -5.22
C MET A 63 -10.73 -18.17 -6.31
N LEU A 64 -10.64 -18.62 -7.57
CA LEU A 64 -11.05 -17.82 -8.75
C LEU A 64 -12.38 -18.25 -9.33
N ALA A 65 -12.90 -19.44 -9.02
CA ALA A 65 -14.19 -19.91 -9.55
C ALA A 65 -15.33 -18.93 -9.21
N GLY A 66 -15.98 -18.41 -10.25
CA GLY A 66 -17.11 -17.48 -10.15
C GLY A 66 -16.74 -16.07 -9.68
N ILE A 67 -15.48 -15.68 -9.78
CA ILE A 67 -15.02 -14.33 -9.46
C ILE A 67 -15.15 -13.43 -10.70
N ASP A 68 -15.81 -12.30 -10.54
CA ASP A 68 -15.94 -11.27 -11.58
C ASP A 68 -14.76 -10.29 -11.56
N THR A 69 -14.33 -9.90 -10.36
CA THR A 69 -13.32 -8.85 -10.13
C THR A 69 -12.30 -9.31 -9.10
N LEU A 70 -11.03 -9.05 -9.35
CA LEU A 70 -9.94 -9.36 -8.43
C LEU A 70 -9.25 -8.08 -7.97
N TRP A 71 -9.18 -7.87 -6.65
CA TRP A 71 -8.44 -6.80 -5.99
C TRP A 71 -7.15 -7.37 -5.41
N HIS A 72 -6.04 -7.16 -6.11
CA HIS A 72 -4.74 -7.70 -5.72
C HIS A 72 -4.00 -6.73 -4.79
N CYS A 73 -4.27 -6.86 -3.47
CA CYS A 73 -3.64 -6.06 -2.41
C CYS A 73 -2.44 -6.77 -1.77
N SER A 74 -2.17 -8.03 -2.11
CA SER A 74 -1.05 -8.77 -1.55
C SER A 74 0.27 -8.28 -2.13
N SER A 75 1.23 -8.00 -1.25
CA SER A 75 2.58 -7.58 -1.63
C SER A 75 3.55 -7.85 -0.47
N PHE A 76 4.79 -8.16 -0.78
CA PHE A 76 5.87 -8.06 0.21
C PHE A 76 6.31 -6.60 0.28
N THR A 77 5.84 -5.91 1.34
CA THR A 77 6.07 -4.47 1.56
C THR A 77 7.04 -4.30 2.72
N SER A 78 8.31 -4.11 2.41
CA SER A 78 9.38 -3.86 3.38
C SER A 78 10.47 -3.02 2.70
N PRO A 79 11.16 -2.13 3.41
CA PRO A 79 12.38 -1.50 2.88
C PRO A 79 13.58 -2.46 2.89
N TRP A 80 13.44 -3.65 3.45
CA TRP A 80 14.50 -4.62 3.69
C TRP A 80 14.10 -6.03 3.25
N GLY A 81 15.01 -6.71 2.55
CA GLY A 81 14.80 -8.07 2.08
C GLY A 81 15.71 -8.44 0.92
N THR A 82 15.72 -9.71 0.55
CA THR A 82 16.49 -10.19 -0.60
C THR A 82 15.74 -9.94 -1.91
N GLN A 83 16.45 -9.73 -2.99
CA GLN A 83 15.88 -9.63 -4.33
C GLN A 83 14.97 -10.83 -4.62
N GLN A 84 15.40 -12.05 -4.29
CA GLN A 84 14.63 -13.26 -4.51
C GLN A 84 13.26 -13.24 -3.80
N ALA A 85 13.20 -12.76 -2.54
CA ALA A 85 11.95 -12.69 -1.80
C ALA A 85 10.98 -11.67 -2.43
N PHE A 86 11.49 -10.52 -2.86
CA PHE A 86 10.69 -9.54 -3.57
C PHE A 86 10.21 -10.05 -4.93
N ASP A 87 11.08 -10.69 -5.72
CA ASP A 87 10.71 -11.25 -7.03
C ASP A 87 9.65 -12.35 -6.89
N LEU A 88 9.79 -13.21 -5.87
CA LEU A 88 8.83 -14.27 -5.63
C LEU A 88 7.44 -13.71 -5.29
N ALA A 89 7.37 -12.75 -4.36
CA ALA A 89 6.10 -12.24 -3.85
C ALA A 89 5.45 -11.18 -4.76
N ASN A 90 6.24 -10.27 -5.36
CA ASN A 90 5.72 -9.12 -6.08
C ASN A 90 5.70 -9.29 -7.61
N VAL A 91 6.50 -10.21 -8.14
CA VAL A 91 6.59 -10.44 -9.60
C VAL A 91 5.99 -11.79 -9.98
N ARG A 92 6.57 -12.89 -9.47
CA ARG A 92 6.14 -14.26 -9.88
C ARG A 92 4.74 -14.59 -9.38
N ALA A 93 4.42 -14.27 -8.13
CA ALA A 93 3.08 -14.48 -7.58
C ALA A 93 2.03 -13.65 -8.32
N THR A 94 2.34 -12.37 -8.63
CA THR A 94 1.46 -11.49 -9.42
C THR A 94 1.24 -12.04 -10.82
N ARG A 95 2.29 -12.49 -11.51
CA ARG A 95 2.19 -13.12 -12.83
C ARG A 95 1.28 -14.35 -12.80
N ARG A 96 1.56 -15.30 -11.92
CA ARG A 96 0.80 -16.54 -11.80
C ARG A 96 -0.67 -16.27 -11.47
N LEU A 97 -0.94 -15.35 -10.55
CA LEU A 97 -2.31 -14.97 -10.20
C LEU A 97 -3.04 -14.33 -11.38
N GLY A 98 -2.35 -13.46 -12.15
CA GLY A 98 -2.91 -12.81 -13.33
C GLY A 98 -3.23 -13.82 -14.44
N GLU A 99 -2.31 -14.74 -14.75
CA GLU A 99 -2.51 -15.81 -15.73
C GLU A 99 -3.73 -16.69 -15.37
N TRP A 100 -3.88 -17.01 -14.10
CA TRP A 100 -5.02 -17.79 -13.65
C TRP A 100 -6.32 -16.99 -13.59
N ALA A 101 -6.26 -15.71 -13.25
CA ALA A 101 -7.43 -14.83 -13.31
C ALA A 101 -7.99 -14.78 -14.74
N VAL A 102 -7.11 -14.66 -15.74
CA VAL A 102 -7.50 -14.73 -17.16
C VAL A 102 -8.11 -16.10 -17.50
N ALA A 103 -7.45 -17.19 -17.13
CA ALA A 103 -7.91 -18.57 -17.42
C ALA A 103 -9.28 -18.88 -16.77
N TRP A 104 -9.60 -18.27 -15.64
CA TRP A 104 -10.88 -18.41 -14.94
C TRP A 104 -11.91 -17.34 -15.28
N GLY A 105 -11.66 -16.48 -16.29
CA GLY A 105 -12.62 -15.53 -16.82
C GLY A 105 -12.88 -14.32 -15.92
N VAL A 106 -11.92 -13.93 -15.07
CA VAL A 106 -12.00 -12.69 -14.31
C VAL A 106 -12.00 -11.50 -15.25
N ARG A 107 -13.01 -10.63 -15.16
CA ARG A 107 -13.16 -9.49 -16.06
C ARG A 107 -12.31 -8.29 -15.68
N ASN A 108 -12.16 -8.03 -14.38
CA ASN A 108 -11.40 -6.89 -13.87
C ASN A 108 -10.33 -7.35 -12.88
N PHE A 109 -9.09 -6.95 -13.12
CA PHE A 109 -7.95 -7.18 -12.24
C PHE A 109 -7.37 -5.84 -11.79
N ILE A 110 -7.58 -5.47 -10.53
CA ILE A 110 -7.05 -4.23 -9.94
C ILE A 110 -5.78 -4.56 -9.16
N HIS A 111 -4.64 -4.09 -9.66
CA HIS A 111 -3.33 -4.30 -9.04
C HIS A 111 -2.92 -3.11 -8.18
N ILE A 112 -2.67 -3.35 -6.89
CA ILE A 112 -2.11 -2.33 -6.00
C ILE A 112 -0.60 -2.33 -6.12
N SER A 113 -0.09 -1.29 -6.75
CA SER A 113 1.33 -0.98 -6.88
C SER A 113 1.81 -0.01 -5.79
N SER A 114 2.87 0.74 -6.04
CA SER A 114 3.41 1.71 -5.10
C SER A 114 4.17 2.83 -5.82
N PRO A 115 4.00 4.09 -5.45
CA PRO A 115 4.83 5.20 -5.95
C PRO A 115 6.30 5.11 -5.54
N SER A 116 6.66 4.16 -4.66
CA SER A 116 8.07 3.91 -4.33
C SER A 116 8.94 3.67 -5.55
N LEU A 117 8.35 3.20 -6.66
CA LEU A 117 9.03 3.02 -7.94
C LEU A 117 9.54 4.33 -8.57
N TYR A 118 9.05 5.49 -8.11
CA TYR A 118 9.51 6.82 -8.55
C TYR A 118 10.66 7.35 -7.69
N PHE A 119 10.82 6.84 -6.46
CA PHE A 119 11.74 7.43 -5.49
C PHE A 119 13.20 7.17 -5.85
N ASP A 120 14.01 8.24 -5.89
CA ASP A 120 15.42 8.22 -6.30
C ASP A 120 16.35 9.07 -5.43
N TYR A 121 15.91 9.39 -4.20
CA TYR A 121 16.65 10.22 -3.22
C TYR A 121 16.78 11.71 -3.62
N HIS A 122 15.85 12.21 -4.41
CA HIS A 122 15.74 13.64 -4.76
C HIS A 122 14.35 14.17 -4.40
N HIS A 123 14.24 15.50 -4.35
CA HIS A 123 12.94 16.16 -4.21
C HIS A 123 12.19 16.07 -5.54
N HIS A 124 10.96 15.56 -5.47
CA HIS A 124 10.04 15.54 -6.58
C HIS A 124 8.65 15.98 -6.13
N ARG A 125 8.04 16.86 -6.90
CA ARG A 125 6.67 17.32 -6.67
C ARG A 125 5.83 17.06 -7.90
N ASP A 126 4.54 16.77 -7.67
CA ASP A 126 3.55 16.55 -8.72
C ASP A 126 3.99 15.51 -9.77
N ILE A 127 4.49 14.36 -9.27
CA ILE A 127 5.02 13.27 -10.09
C ILE A 127 3.86 12.65 -10.88
N LYS A 128 3.99 12.62 -12.21
CA LYS A 128 3.07 11.93 -13.12
C LYS A 128 3.43 10.45 -13.29
N GLU A 129 2.47 9.66 -13.78
CA GLU A 129 2.60 8.20 -13.89
C GLU A 129 3.64 7.73 -14.91
N ASP A 130 4.07 8.60 -15.81
CA ASP A 130 5.11 8.32 -16.81
C ASP A 130 6.54 8.60 -16.32
N PHE A 131 6.69 9.24 -15.14
CA PHE A 131 8.00 9.45 -14.55
C PHE A 131 8.73 8.11 -14.30
N ARG A 132 10.02 8.10 -14.65
CA ARG A 132 10.90 6.94 -14.40
C ARG A 132 12.23 7.43 -13.84
N PRO A 133 12.64 6.96 -12.65
CA PRO A 133 13.95 7.27 -12.09
C PRO A 133 15.05 6.54 -12.87
N HIS A 134 16.26 7.11 -12.89
CA HIS A 134 17.41 6.43 -13.49
C HIS A 134 17.77 5.10 -12.78
N ARG A 135 17.52 5.02 -11.49
CA ARG A 135 17.74 3.82 -10.67
C ARG A 135 16.66 3.71 -9.60
N PHE A 136 16.24 2.50 -9.34
CA PHE A 136 15.33 2.24 -8.22
C PHE A 136 16.07 2.38 -6.87
N ALA A 137 15.39 2.97 -5.89
CA ALA A 137 15.95 3.22 -4.57
C ALA A 137 16.29 1.92 -3.80
N ASN A 138 15.53 0.86 -4.02
CA ASN A 138 15.71 -0.44 -3.36
C ASN A 138 15.01 -1.56 -4.15
N GLU A 139 15.17 -2.81 -3.66
CA GLU A 139 14.56 -3.99 -4.27
C GLU A 139 13.03 -3.99 -4.21
N PHE A 140 12.43 -3.35 -3.20
CA PHE A 140 10.97 -3.16 -3.17
C PHE A 140 10.49 -2.33 -4.36
N ALA A 141 11.08 -1.15 -4.57
CA ALA A 141 10.74 -0.27 -5.70
C ALA A 141 10.94 -0.97 -7.05
N ARG A 142 12.07 -1.67 -7.21
CA ARG A 142 12.38 -2.45 -8.41
C ARG A 142 11.32 -3.53 -8.65
N SER A 143 10.97 -4.29 -7.62
CA SER A 143 10.01 -5.40 -7.74
C SER A 143 8.58 -4.92 -8.04
N LYS A 144 8.19 -3.73 -7.54
CA LYS A 144 6.90 -3.13 -7.88
C LYS A 144 6.86 -2.71 -9.34
N ALA A 145 7.93 -2.10 -9.86
CA ALA A 145 8.03 -1.78 -11.28
C ALA A 145 8.00 -3.04 -12.17
N ALA A 146 8.73 -4.08 -11.79
CA ALA A 146 8.70 -5.37 -12.50
C ALA A 146 7.32 -6.07 -12.42
N GLY A 147 6.60 -5.92 -11.31
CA GLY A 147 5.22 -6.41 -11.18
C GLY A 147 4.25 -5.67 -12.10
N GLU A 148 4.39 -4.35 -12.25
CA GLU A 148 3.60 -3.59 -13.22
C GLU A 148 3.90 -3.98 -14.68
N GLU A 149 5.16 -4.26 -15.00
CA GLU A 149 5.52 -4.76 -16.33
C GLU A 149 4.83 -6.10 -16.63
N VAL A 150 4.77 -6.99 -15.65
CA VAL A 150 3.98 -8.23 -15.76
C VAL A 150 2.51 -7.95 -16.05
N ILE A 151 1.91 -6.99 -15.33
CA ILE A 151 0.51 -6.60 -15.55
C ILE A 151 0.32 -6.02 -16.98
N ASN A 152 1.24 -5.20 -17.45
CA ASN A 152 1.20 -4.65 -18.82
C ASN A 152 1.26 -5.74 -19.89
N LEU A 153 2.14 -6.73 -19.74
CA LEU A 153 2.23 -7.85 -20.66
C LEU A 153 0.94 -8.70 -20.66
N LEU A 154 0.38 -8.96 -19.48
CA LEU A 154 -0.90 -9.66 -19.37
C LEU A 154 -2.05 -8.89 -19.99
N ALA A 155 -2.09 -7.57 -19.81
CA ALA A 155 -3.10 -6.69 -20.39
C ALA A 155 -3.07 -6.71 -21.93
N GLN A 156 -1.88 -6.67 -22.51
CA GLN A 156 -1.69 -6.72 -23.97
C GLN A 156 -2.09 -8.07 -24.57
N ALA A 157 -1.78 -9.16 -23.86
CA ALA A 157 -2.07 -10.51 -24.33
C ALA A 157 -3.52 -10.97 -24.12
N ASN A 158 -4.28 -10.31 -23.24
CA ASN A 158 -5.59 -10.79 -22.78
C ASN A 158 -6.64 -9.68 -22.76
N PRO A 159 -7.16 -9.24 -23.89
CA PRO A 159 -8.12 -8.12 -23.98
C PRO A 159 -9.46 -8.39 -23.28
N GLN A 160 -9.79 -9.64 -22.99
CA GLN A 160 -11.01 -10.04 -22.26
C GLN A 160 -10.94 -9.74 -20.76
N THR A 161 -9.75 -9.52 -20.20
CA THR A 161 -9.52 -9.13 -18.80
C THR A 161 -8.95 -7.73 -18.76
N ARG A 162 -9.65 -6.80 -18.12
CA ARG A 162 -9.14 -5.45 -17.91
C ARG A 162 -8.25 -5.40 -16.68
N PHE A 163 -7.00 -5.01 -16.88
CA PHE A 163 -6.03 -4.79 -15.83
C PHE A 163 -5.94 -3.29 -15.53
N THR A 164 -5.96 -2.93 -14.25
CA THR A 164 -5.77 -1.54 -13.80
C THR A 164 -4.73 -1.53 -12.69
N VAL A 165 -3.80 -0.59 -12.75
CA VAL A 165 -2.75 -0.41 -11.74
C VAL A 165 -3.05 0.83 -10.92
N LEU A 166 -3.11 0.71 -9.60
CA LEU A 166 -3.25 1.84 -8.68
C LEU A 166 -1.97 2.00 -7.86
N ARG A 167 -1.47 3.22 -7.76
CA ARG A 167 -0.26 3.59 -7.02
C ARG A 167 -0.62 4.49 -5.83
N PRO A 168 -1.16 3.95 -4.74
CA PRO A 168 -1.48 4.75 -3.56
C PRO A 168 -0.21 5.14 -2.80
N GLN A 169 -0.08 6.44 -2.46
CA GLN A 169 1.06 6.97 -1.72
C GLN A 169 0.85 6.85 -0.21
N SER A 170 1.82 6.26 0.49
CA SER A 170 1.88 6.22 1.97
C SER A 170 0.53 5.90 2.62
N LEU A 171 0.04 4.68 2.37
CA LEU A 171 -1.22 4.18 2.91
C LEU A 171 -1.25 4.20 4.44
N PHE A 172 -2.35 4.66 5.02
CA PHE A 172 -2.58 4.65 6.46
C PHE A 172 -4.07 4.47 6.79
N GLY A 173 -4.36 4.09 8.04
CA GLY A 173 -5.73 3.90 8.52
C GLY A 173 -5.86 2.76 9.52
N PRO A 174 -7.08 2.34 9.88
CA PRO A 174 -7.34 1.18 10.72
C PRO A 174 -6.65 -0.07 10.19
N HIS A 175 -6.16 -0.91 11.09
CA HIS A 175 -5.42 -2.14 10.77
C HIS A 175 -4.08 -1.94 10.06
N ASP A 176 -3.56 -0.71 9.99
CA ASP A 176 -2.18 -0.48 9.56
C ASP A 176 -1.21 -1.17 10.53
N LYS A 177 -0.19 -1.81 9.96
CA LYS A 177 0.86 -2.51 10.72
C LYS A 177 2.25 -1.96 10.43
N VAL A 178 2.35 -0.93 9.58
CA VAL A 178 3.64 -0.48 9.04
C VAL A 178 4.00 0.91 9.53
N PHE A 179 3.26 1.92 9.14
CA PHE A 179 3.66 3.31 9.35
C PHE A 179 3.18 3.87 10.68
N ILE A 180 1.87 3.94 10.87
CA ILE A 180 1.27 4.58 12.05
C ILE A 180 1.63 3.87 13.36
N PRO A 181 1.60 2.53 13.48
CA PRO A 181 2.00 1.87 14.71
C PRO A 181 3.48 2.08 15.07
N ARG A 182 4.39 2.11 14.07
CA ARG A 182 5.81 2.41 14.33
C ARG A 182 5.99 3.82 14.85
N LEU A 183 5.29 4.79 14.26
CA LEU A 183 5.32 6.19 14.68
C LEU A 183 4.75 6.35 16.10
N ALA A 184 3.58 5.78 16.37
CA ALA A 184 2.95 5.79 17.68
C ALA A 184 3.83 5.14 18.77
N HIS A 185 4.47 4.01 18.45
CA HIS A 185 5.43 3.37 19.34
C HIS A 185 6.63 4.28 19.66
N MET A 186 7.19 4.95 18.63
CA MET A 186 8.30 5.89 18.84
C MET A 186 7.86 7.06 19.72
N MET A 187 6.69 7.63 19.47
CA MET A 187 6.11 8.73 20.27
C MET A 187 5.99 8.35 21.75
N HIS A 188 5.39 7.19 22.00
CA HIS A 188 5.14 6.73 23.36
C HIS A 188 6.42 6.33 24.09
N HIS A 189 7.31 5.56 23.42
CA HIS A 189 8.49 5.00 24.08
C HIS A 189 9.61 6.02 24.32
N TYR A 190 9.81 6.95 23.39
CA TYR A 190 10.91 7.92 23.46
C TYR A 190 10.45 9.35 23.79
N GLY A 191 9.14 9.64 23.88
CA GLY A 191 8.61 10.98 24.09
C GLY A 191 9.08 12.00 23.04
N SER A 192 9.65 11.52 21.95
CA SER A 192 10.09 12.37 20.85
C SER A 192 10.17 11.64 19.52
N VAL A 193 9.88 12.37 18.44
CA VAL A 193 10.06 11.94 17.05
C VAL A 193 11.18 12.75 16.42
N LEU A 194 12.19 12.06 15.91
CA LEU A 194 13.31 12.68 15.22
C LEU A 194 13.00 12.79 13.75
N LEU A 195 12.89 14.02 13.22
CA LEU A 195 12.62 14.26 11.81
C LEU A 195 13.76 15.03 11.15
N PRO A 196 14.19 14.63 9.94
CA PRO A 196 15.11 15.42 9.14
C PRO A 196 14.56 16.83 8.96
N HIS A 197 15.39 17.84 9.19
CA HIS A 197 15.01 19.25 9.08
C HIS A 197 13.69 19.62 9.76
N GLY A 198 13.38 18.95 10.88
CA GLY A 198 12.13 19.17 11.63
C GLY A 198 10.86 18.73 10.91
N GLY A 199 10.97 17.92 9.85
CA GLY A 199 9.83 17.41 9.08
C GLY A 199 9.30 18.41 8.04
N SER A 200 10.16 19.24 7.46
CA SER A 200 9.79 20.24 6.45
C SER A 200 9.44 19.63 5.08
N ALA A 201 9.77 18.36 4.84
CA ALA A 201 9.46 17.69 3.58
C ALA A 201 7.96 17.71 3.28
N LEU A 202 7.60 18.07 2.06
CA LEU A 202 6.23 18.05 1.54
C LEU A 202 5.90 16.64 1.05
N VAL A 203 4.83 16.06 1.57
CA VAL A 203 4.45 14.68 1.29
C VAL A 203 2.96 14.51 1.05
N ASP A 204 2.62 13.48 0.31
CA ASP A 204 1.27 12.97 0.18
C ASP A 204 1.04 11.74 1.05
N MET A 205 -0.19 11.54 1.45
CA MET A 205 -0.66 10.32 2.08
C MET A 205 -1.99 9.87 1.47
N THR A 206 -2.33 8.61 1.67
CA THR A 206 -3.60 8.05 1.21
C THR A 206 -4.27 7.31 2.37
N TYR A 207 -5.41 7.79 2.82
CA TYR A 207 -6.24 7.05 3.75
C TYR A 207 -6.82 5.81 3.08
N TYR A 208 -6.88 4.66 3.77
CA TYR A 208 -7.29 3.39 3.18
C TYR A 208 -8.62 3.48 2.43
N GLU A 209 -9.60 4.18 2.99
CA GLU A 209 -10.93 4.30 2.37
C GLU A 209 -10.88 5.04 1.03
N ASN A 210 -10.00 6.02 0.86
CA ASN A 210 -9.77 6.70 -0.41
C ASN A 210 -9.12 5.77 -1.45
N ALA A 211 -8.14 4.96 -1.04
CA ALA A 211 -7.56 3.95 -1.93
C ALA A 211 -8.59 2.90 -2.35
N ILE A 212 -9.45 2.46 -1.43
CA ILE A 212 -10.52 1.51 -1.68
C ILE A 212 -11.59 2.13 -2.60
N HIS A 213 -11.88 3.42 -2.42
CA HIS A 213 -12.77 4.15 -3.33
C HIS A 213 -12.22 4.16 -4.76
N ALA A 214 -10.93 4.40 -4.95
CA ALA A 214 -10.29 4.29 -6.28
C ALA A 214 -10.39 2.86 -6.85
N MET A 215 -10.18 1.82 -6.02
CA MET A 215 -10.36 0.41 -6.43
C MET A 215 -11.80 0.15 -6.86
N TRP A 216 -12.77 0.69 -6.12
CA TRP A 216 -14.19 0.57 -6.43
C TRP A 216 -14.52 1.24 -7.77
N LEU A 217 -14.11 2.48 -7.98
CA LEU A 217 -14.32 3.21 -9.25
C LEU A 217 -13.70 2.44 -10.43
N ALA A 218 -12.44 2.00 -10.30
CA ALA A 218 -11.75 1.23 -11.32
C ALA A 218 -12.43 -0.11 -11.65
N SER A 219 -13.32 -0.60 -10.78
CA SER A 219 -14.04 -1.87 -10.96
C SER A 219 -15.41 -1.69 -11.62
N GLN A 220 -15.86 -0.45 -11.88
CA GLN A 220 -17.18 -0.19 -12.42
C GLN A 220 -17.22 -0.39 -13.95
N PRO A 221 -18.38 -0.79 -14.52
CA PRO A 221 -18.54 -0.93 -15.98
C PRO A 221 -18.26 0.37 -16.74
N GLY A 222 -18.49 1.53 -16.14
CA GLY A 222 -18.16 2.83 -16.73
C GLY A 222 -16.71 3.04 -17.12
N CYS A 223 -15.79 2.22 -16.59
CA CYS A 223 -14.37 2.25 -16.92
C CYS A 223 -13.94 1.23 -18.01
N ASP A 224 -14.88 0.50 -18.62
CA ASP A 224 -14.55 -0.55 -19.60
C ASP A 224 -13.92 0.00 -20.89
N HIS A 225 -14.10 1.30 -21.17
CA HIS A 225 -13.49 2.01 -22.29
C HIS A 225 -12.03 2.42 -22.05
N LEU A 226 -11.54 2.35 -20.79
CA LEU A 226 -10.19 2.76 -20.44
C LEU A 226 -9.15 1.72 -20.88
N PRO A 227 -7.95 2.16 -21.26
CA PRO A 227 -6.88 1.25 -21.67
C PRO A 227 -6.51 0.26 -20.56
N SER A 228 -6.45 -1.03 -20.91
CA SER A 228 -5.95 -2.07 -20.00
C SER A 228 -4.46 -1.90 -19.73
N GLY A 229 -4.02 -2.16 -18.50
CA GLY A 229 -2.64 -1.95 -18.04
C GLY A 229 -2.36 -0.54 -17.53
N ARG A 230 -3.32 0.39 -17.62
CA ARG A 230 -3.12 1.79 -17.24
C ARG A 230 -2.88 1.97 -15.75
N ALA A 231 -1.90 2.82 -15.41
CA ALA A 231 -1.56 3.14 -14.02
C ALA A 231 -2.13 4.50 -13.61
N TYR A 232 -2.51 4.61 -12.33
CA TYR A 232 -3.08 5.80 -11.71
C TYR A 232 -2.43 6.07 -10.36
N ASN A 233 -1.95 7.29 -10.15
CA ASN A 233 -1.52 7.79 -8.86
C ASN A 233 -2.73 8.08 -7.98
N ILE A 234 -2.68 7.68 -6.72
CA ILE A 234 -3.77 7.86 -5.76
C ILE A 234 -3.22 8.50 -4.48
N THR A 235 -3.80 9.62 -4.07
CA THR A 235 -3.51 10.32 -2.82
C THR A 235 -4.78 10.93 -2.24
N ASN A 236 -4.68 11.51 -1.03
CA ASN A 236 -5.76 12.35 -0.48
C ASN A 236 -5.91 13.71 -1.20
N GLY A 237 -5.02 14.04 -2.15
CA GLY A 237 -5.04 15.34 -2.83
C GLY A 237 -4.66 16.53 -1.94
N GLU A 238 -4.08 16.27 -0.78
CA GLU A 238 -3.68 17.27 0.21
C GLU A 238 -2.18 17.15 0.52
N ASN A 239 -1.37 17.98 -0.14
CA ASN A 239 0.06 18.04 0.11
C ASN A 239 0.32 18.76 1.43
N ARG A 240 0.96 18.09 2.39
CA ARG A 240 1.29 18.66 3.69
C ARG A 240 2.73 18.38 4.09
N THR A 241 3.28 19.22 4.97
CA THR A 241 4.59 18.93 5.57
C THR A 241 4.47 17.72 6.49
N LEU A 242 5.50 16.88 6.49
CA LEU A 242 5.55 15.72 7.39
C LEU A 242 5.38 16.15 8.86
N ARG A 243 5.91 17.33 9.23
CA ARG A 243 5.73 17.91 10.55
C ARG A 243 4.25 18.11 10.91
N SER A 244 3.46 18.68 9.99
CA SER A 244 2.03 18.95 10.28
C SER A 244 1.24 17.65 10.46
N ILE A 245 1.55 16.62 9.68
CA ILE A 245 0.92 15.28 9.79
C ILE A 245 1.27 14.63 11.14
N VAL A 246 2.55 14.65 11.51
CA VAL A 246 3.02 14.08 12.79
C VAL A 246 2.45 14.85 13.97
N GLN A 247 2.40 16.19 13.89
CA GLN A 247 1.82 17.01 14.95
C GLN A 247 0.32 16.72 15.14
N LYS A 248 -0.46 16.67 14.04
CA LYS A 248 -1.88 16.30 14.10
C LYS A 248 -2.08 14.93 14.77
N LEU A 249 -1.25 13.95 14.44
CA LEU A 249 -1.34 12.62 15.06
C LEU A 249 -0.99 12.65 16.56
N ILE A 250 0.02 13.43 16.97
CA ILE A 250 0.38 13.65 18.40
C ILE A 250 -0.81 14.22 19.16
N ASP A 251 -1.42 15.27 18.59
CA ASP A 251 -2.55 15.98 19.21
C ASP A 251 -3.77 15.03 19.34
N GLU A 252 -4.10 14.28 18.30
CA GLU A 252 -5.20 13.30 18.30
C GLU A 252 -4.98 12.14 19.26
N LEU A 253 -3.75 11.67 19.43
CA LEU A 253 -3.41 10.61 20.36
C LEU A 253 -3.26 11.11 21.80
N THR A 254 -3.23 12.41 22.01
CA THR A 254 -3.05 13.06 23.33
C THR A 254 -1.76 12.58 24.02
N ILE A 255 -0.68 12.41 23.24
CA ILE A 255 0.62 11.93 23.75
C ILE A 255 1.53 13.13 24.01
N ASP A 256 2.20 13.16 25.19
CA ASP A 256 3.28 14.12 25.42
C ASP A 256 4.52 13.71 24.62
N CYS A 257 4.62 14.24 23.42
CA CYS A 257 5.67 13.92 22.47
C CYS A 257 6.17 15.18 21.75
N ARG A 258 7.48 15.32 21.59
CA ARG A 258 8.10 16.47 20.93
C ARG A 258 8.71 16.08 19.58
N ILE A 259 8.47 16.91 18.57
CA ILE A 259 9.15 16.79 17.29
C ILE A 259 10.52 17.47 17.41
N ARG A 260 11.61 16.72 17.22
CA ARG A 260 12.98 17.22 17.24
C ARG A 260 13.56 17.24 15.84
N SER A 261 14.15 18.37 15.48
CA SER A 261 14.87 18.53 14.22
C SER A 261 16.25 17.91 14.30
N VAL A 262 16.61 17.11 13.31
CA VAL A 262 17.94 16.48 13.19
C VAL A 262 18.45 16.70 11.76
N PRO A 263 19.74 17.01 11.56
CA PRO A 263 20.31 17.09 10.22
C PRO A 263 20.19 15.73 9.49
N TYR A 264 19.69 15.76 8.24
CA TYR A 264 19.53 14.54 7.43
C TYR A 264 20.83 13.74 7.30
N PRO A 265 22.02 14.34 7.02
CA PRO A 265 23.25 13.56 6.89
C PRO A 265 23.61 12.74 8.14
N MET A 266 23.24 13.23 9.33
CA MET A 266 23.47 12.50 10.58
C MET A 266 22.57 11.27 10.70
N LEU A 267 21.27 11.43 10.41
CA LEU A 267 20.34 10.29 10.41
C LEU A 267 20.68 9.27 9.32
N ASP A 268 21.09 9.74 8.16
CA ASP A 268 21.50 8.88 7.06
C ASP A 268 22.74 8.06 7.38
N MET A 269 23.75 8.69 8.00
CA MET A 269 24.97 7.99 8.46
C MET A 269 24.63 6.89 9.49
N ILE A 270 23.74 7.17 10.44
CA ILE A 270 23.27 6.19 11.43
C ILE A 270 22.55 5.04 10.73
N ALA A 271 21.62 5.35 9.84
CA ALA A 271 20.85 4.35 9.11
C ALA A 271 21.76 3.42 8.28
N ARG A 272 22.72 3.98 7.52
CA ARG A 272 23.69 3.20 6.74
C ARG A 272 24.58 2.31 7.64
N SER A 273 24.93 2.79 8.81
CA SER A 273 25.67 1.99 9.79
C SER A 273 24.84 0.81 10.30
N MET A 274 23.56 1.06 10.66
CA MET A 274 22.62 0.00 11.07
C MET A 274 22.39 -1.03 9.96
N GLU A 275 22.28 -0.60 8.71
CA GLU A 275 22.13 -1.52 7.56
C GLU A 275 23.36 -2.42 7.37
N ARG A 276 24.58 -1.89 7.57
CA ARG A 276 25.82 -2.71 7.49
C ARG A 276 25.81 -3.83 8.53
N PHE A 277 25.37 -3.53 9.77
CA PHE A 277 25.25 -4.54 10.83
C PHE A 277 24.04 -5.44 10.60
N GLY A 278 22.92 -4.92 10.12
CA GLY A 278 21.69 -5.66 9.81
C GLY A 278 21.86 -6.73 8.74
N LYS A 279 22.71 -6.49 7.74
CA LYS A 279 23.04 -7.49 6.70
C LYS A 279 23.56 -8.82 7.27
N LYS A 280 24.22 -8.78 8.43
CA LYS A 280 24.74 -9.99 9.10
C LYS A 280 23.67 -10.76 9.88
N SER A 281 22.59 -10.09 10.30
CA SER A 281 21.54 -10.68 11.15
C SER A 281 20.27 -11.08 10.41
N ALA A 282 20.14 -10.79 9.11
CA ALA A 282 18.93 -10.94 8.28
C ALA A 282 17.67 -10.22 8.82
N LYS A 283 17.81 -9.42 9.90
CA LYS A 283 16.69 -8.64 10.48
C LYS A 283 16.65 -7.25 9.88
N GLU A 284 15.45 -6.73 9.68
CA GLU A 284 15.23 -5.34 9.25
C GLU A 284 15.81 -4.40 10.32
N PRO A 285 16.72 -3.48 9.96
CA PRO A 285 17.23 -2.47 10.88
C PRO A 285 16.11 -1.52 11.32
N PRO A 286 16.16 -0.97 12.55
CA PRO A 286 15.20 0.03 13.01
C PRO A 286 15.14 1.27 12.11
N LEU A 287 16.30 1.68 11.57
CA LEU A 287 16.41 2.75 10.58
C LEU A 287 17.11 2.22 9.33
N THR A 288 16.55 2.56 8.16
CA THR A 288 17.14 2.28 6.85
C THR A 288 17.42 3.58 6.12
N HIS A 289 18.45 3.59 5.28
CA HIS A 289 18.74 4.72 4.39
C HIS A 289 17.50 5.14 3.59
N TYR A 290 16.78 4.18 3.04
CA TYR A 290 15.53 4.42 2.33
C TYR A 290 14.45 5.07 3.22
N GLY A 291 14.24 4.54 4.43
CA GLY A 291 13.22 5.05 5.35
C GLY A 291 13.49 6.48 5.79
N VAL A 292 14.74 6.78 6.18
CA VAL A 292 15.15 8.15 6.58
C VAL A 292 15.04 9.11 5.40
N SER A 293 15.43 8.68 4.20
CA SER A 293 15.37 9.51 3.00
C SER A 293 13.93 9.86 2.61
N LYS A 294 12.99 8.93 2.75
CA LYS A 294 11.56 9.22 2.53
C LYS A 294 10.98 10.27 3.49
N LEU A 295 11.59 10.49 4.64
CA LEU A 295 11.22 11.56 5.58
C LEU A 295 11.88 12.91 5.26
N ASN A 296 12.87 12.92 4.36
CA ASN A 296 13.68 14.10 4.05
C ASN A 296 13.29 14.78 2.74
N PHE A 297 12.98 14.00 1.72
CA PHE A 297 12.75 14.53 0.37
C PHE A 297 11.26 14.79 0.14
N ASP A 298 10.95 15.92 -0.51
CA ASP A 298 9.59 16.19 -1.00
C ASP A 298 9.18 15.07 -1.97
N PHE A 299 7.97 14.57 -1.79
CA PHE A 299 7.48 13.50 -2.62
C PHE A 299 5.96 13.59 -2.74
N THR A 300 5.49 14.29 -3.78
CA THR A 300 4.08 14.46 -4.07
C THR A 300 3.71 13.97 -5.47
N LEU A 301 2.47 13.57 -5.66
CA LEU A 301 1.98 12.95 -6.89
C LEU A 301 0.94 13.83 -7.57
N ASP A 302 0.97 13.87 -8.89
CA ASP A 302 -0.13 14.34 -9.71
C ASP A 302 -1.19 13.23 -9.82
N THR A 303 -2.43 13.54 -9.46
CA THR A 303 -3.58 12.61 -9.53
C THR A 303 -4.57 12.97 -10.64
N THR A 304 -4.23 13.91 -11.51
CA THR A 304 -5.11 14.42 -12.58
C THR A 304 -5.67 13.28 -13.43
N ARG A 305 -4.83 12.31 -13.81
CA ARG A 305 -5.27 11.15 -14.58
C ARG A 305 -6.35 10.33 -13.88
N ALA A 306 -6.20 10.08 -12.58
CA ALA A 306 -7.22 9.36 -11.82
C ALA A 306 -8.53 10.16 -11.71
N GLN A 307 -8.43 11.49 -11.58
CA GLN A 307 -9.61 12.37 -11.54
C GLN A 307 -10.36 12.37 -12.87
N GLU A 308 -9.65 12.54 -13.98
CA GLU A 308 -10.27 12.65 -15.32
C GLU A 308 -10.81 11.31 -15.84
N GLU A 309 -10.05 10.21 -15.65
CA GLU A 309 -10.40 8.93 -16.25
C GLU A 309 -11.24 8.04 -15.33
N LEU A 310 -10.98 8.01 -14.02
CA LEU A 310 -11.74 7.20 -13.06
C LEU A 310 -12.84 8.01 -12.34
N GLY A 311 -12.88 9.33 -12.48
CA GLY A 311 -13.71 10.21 -11.66
C GLY A 311 -13.28 10.20 -10.18
N TYR A 312 -12.01 9.91 -9.90
CA TYR A 312 -11.52 9.79 -8.54
C TYR A 312 -11.52 11.14 -7.83
N GLN A 313 -12.18 11.20 -6.68
CA GLN A 313 -12.06 12.28 -5.70
C GLN A 313 -11.91 11.63 -4.33
N PRO A 314 -11.01 12.12 -3.46
CA PRO A 314 -10.93 11.66 -2.08
C PRO A 314 -12.27 11.87 -1.37
N ILE A 315 -12.75 10.85 -0.66
CA ILE A 315 -14.02 10.88 0.08
C ILE A 315 -13.83 11.12 1.57
N VAL A 316 -12.58 11.04 2.06
CA VAL A 316 -12.17 11.32 3.44
C VAL A 316 -11.00 12.27 3.38
N THR A 317 -11.06 13.39 4.12
CA THR A 317 -9.94 14.35 4.21
C THR A 317 -8.76 13.74 4.97
N LEU A 318 -7.58 14.35 4.83
CA LEU A 318 -6.39 13.87 5.55
C LEU A 318 -6.57 13.99 7.07
N ASP A 319 -7.13 15.10 7.53
CA ASP A 319 -7.37 15.33 8.96
C ASP A 319 -8.36 14.32 9.52
N GLU A 320 -9.48 14.09 8.85
CA GLU A 320 -10.47 13.09 9.24
C GLU A 320 -9.88 11.65 9.24
N GLY A 321 -9.04 11.31 8.25
CA GLY A 321 -8.34 10.04 8.20
C GLY A 321 -7.40 9.84 9.39
N ILE A 322 -6.68 10.89 9.81
CA ILE A 322 -5.81 10.87 10.99
C ILE A 322 -6.65 10.69 12.27
N GLU A 323 -7.73 11.43 12.42
CA GLU A 323 -8.66 11.34 13.57
C GLU A 323 -9.23 9.93 13.72
N ARG A 324 -9.77 9.36 12.63
CA ARG A 324 -10.32 7.99 12.60
C ARG A 324 -9.24 6.94 12.94
N THR A 325 -8.00 7.14 12.46
CA THR A 325 -6.88 6.25 12.74
C THR A 325 -6.46 6.33 14.20
N ALA A 326 -6.38 7.54 14.77
CA ALA A 326 -6.06 7.75 16.18
C ALA A 326 -7.12 7.14 17.10
N ALA A 327 -8.41 7.33 16.79
CA ALA A 327 -9.52 6.70 17.50
C ALA A 327 -9.37 5.16 17.49
N TRP A 328 -9.12 4.58 16.31
CA TRP A 328 -8.92 3.14 16.19
C TRP A 328 -7.74 2.62 17.02
N LEU A 329 -6.61 3.36 17.08
CA LEU A 329 -5.45 2.99 17.89
C LEU A 329 -5.77 2.99 19.38
N ARG A 330 -6.54 3.99 19.87
CA ARG A 330 -6.98 4.06 21.26
C ARG A 330 -7.88 2.87 21.64
N ASP A 331 -8.86 2.54 20.79
CA ASP A 331 -9.86 1.51 21.05
C ASP A 331 -9.28 0.10 21.04
N HIS A 332 -8.24 -0.14 20.21
CA HIS A 332 -7.66 -1.47 20.02
C HIS A 332 -6.37 -1.72 20.81
N GLY A 333 -6.02 -0.83 21.72
CA GLY A 333 -4.92 -1.03 22.68
C GLY A 333 -3.52 -1.13 22.06
N ASN A 334 -3.33 -0.66 20.83
CA ASN A 334 -2.03 -0.63 20.16
C ASN A 334 -1.13 0.52 20.66
N LEU A 335 -1.62 1.31 21.60
CA LEU A 335 -0.81 2.22 22.39
C LEU A 335 -0.52 1.52 23.73
N PRO A 336 0.75 1.35 24.14
CA PRO A 336 1.05 0.94 25.52
C PRO A 336 0.39 1.95 26.47
N ARG A 337 -0.32 1.46 27.48
CA ARG A 337 -0.92 2.26 28.55
C ARG A 337 0.15 2.87 29.42
#